data_e559e7bf55e926f52e92a901dc213749
#
_entry.id   e559e7bf55e926f52e92a901dc213749
#
_cell.length_a   1.000
_cell.length_b   1.000
_cell.length_c   1.000
_cell.angle_alpha   90.00
_cell.angle_beta   90.00
_cell.angle_gamma   90.00
#
_symmetry.space_group_name_H-M   'P 1'
#
loop_
_entity.id
_entity.type
_entity.pdbx_description
1 polymer ?
#
loop_
_entity_poly.entity_id
_entity_poly.type
_entity_poly.pdbx_seq_one_letter_code
_entity_poly.pdbx_strand_id
1 'polypeptide(L)'
;KGGDLDNAIVIYEREVEQEKLDQLADVLKVPHMDAKKIGYIQHRPLMWENECTRHKLLDIIGDMALIGKPIKGRIIATRPGHTVNNKFARLMRKEIKLHSIQAPIYNPNDAPIMDNIRIRELLPHRYPMQLVDKITAIGPTSIIGVKNVTSNEPFFTGHFPQEPVMPGVLQIEAMAQCGGLLVLNQVEEPERWSTYFLGITDVKFRQKVVPGDTLLFRVELLHPVRHGISSMKGYMFVGDHVVSEATFTAQIVKNK
;
A
#
# COMPACT_ATOMS: atom_id res chain seq x y z
N LYS A 1 2.82 -23.87 24.32
CA LYS A 1 2.60 -25.32 24.56
C LYS A 1 1.11 -25.58 24.35
N GLY A 2 0.71 -25.90 23.14
CA GLY A 2 -0.69 -26.16 22.78
C GLY A 2 -0.86 -27.45 21.96
N GLY A 3 0.22 -28.20 21.73
CA GLY A 3 0.17 -29.48 21.05
C GLY A 3 -0.10 -30.63 22.02
N ASP A 4 -1.09 -31.45 21.71
CA ASP A 4 -1.44 -32.68 22.38
C ASP A 4 -1.72 -33.72 21.32
N LEU A 5 -1.79 -34.99 21.68
CA LEU A 5 -2.07 -36.10 20.76
C LEU A 5 -3.45 -36.01 20.11
N ASP A 6 -4.36 -35.21 20.68
CA ASP A 6 -5.69 -34.95 20.11
C ASP A 6 -5.67 -33.90 18.97
N ASN A 7 -4.63 -33.04 18.90
CA ASN A 7 -4.56 -31.94 17.96
C ASN A 7 -3.24 -31.83 17.18
N ALA A 8 -2.28 -32.75 17.43
CA ALA A 8 -1.00 -32.82 16.75
C ALA A 8 -0.55 -34.25 16.51
N ILE A 9 0.20 -34.48 15.44
CA ILE A 9 0.87 -35.72 15.14
C ILE A 9 2.32 -35.56 15.55
N VAL A 10 2.77 -36.38 16.51
CA VAL A 10 4.17 -36.41 16.97
C VAL A 10 4.96 -37.35 16.11
N ILE A 11 5.85 -36.81 15.29
CA ILE A 11 6.69 -37.61 14.36
C ILE A 11 8.07 -37.78 14.97
N TYR A 12 8.62 -39.00 14.91
CA TYR A 12 10.01 -39.26 15.21
C TYR A 12 10.71 -39.83 13.96
N GLU A 13 11.76 -39.11 13.54
CA GLU A 13 12.47 -39.39 12.28
C GLU A 13 13.81 -40.11 12.48
N ARG A 14 14.16 -40.41 13.72
CA ARG A 14 15.42 -41.09 14.09
C ARG A 14 15.12 -42.24 15.06
N GLU A 15 15.96 -43.26 15.03
CA GLU A 15 15.91 -44.30 16.05
C GLU A 15 16.10 -43.65 17.43
N VAL A 16 15.20 -44.00 18.33
CA VAL A 16 15.21 -43.58 19.73
C VAL A 16 15.49 -44.80 20.56
N GLU A 17 16.16 -44.67 21.71
CA GLU A 17 16.31 -45.78 22.64
C GLU A 17 14.92 -46.27 23.09
N GLN A 18 14.70 -47.59 23.05
CA GLN A 18 13.41 -48.20 23.37
C GLN A 18 12.86 -47.72 24.71
N GLU A 19 13.72 -47.68 25.73
CA GLU A 19 13.35 -47.27 27.09
C GLU A 19 12.82 -45.79 27.13
N LYS A 20 13.42 -44.89 26.36
CA LYS A 20 12.94 -43.51 26.26
C LYS A 20 11.61 -43.41 25.53
N LEU A 21 11.42 -44.23 24.50
CA LEU A 21 10.17 -44.26 23.75
C LEU A 21 9.04 -44.84 24.61
N ASP A 22 9.32 -45.86 25.41
CA ASP A 22 8.37 -46.48 26.34
C ASP A 22 7.98 -45.49 27.46
N GLN A 23 8.95 -44.80 28.03
CA GLN A 23 8.68 -43.74 29.02
C GLN A 23 7.80 -42.61 28.43
N LEU A 24 8.05 -42.23 27.18
CA LEU A 24 7.23 -41.25 26.51
C LEU A 24 5.81 -41.78 26.25
N ALA A 25 5.69 -43.02 25.85
CA ALA A 25 4.40 -43.69 25.64
C ALA A 25 3.58 -43.75 26.93
N ASP A 26 4.22 -44.04 28.06
CA ASP A 26 3.60 -44.07 29.39
C ASP A 26 3.10 -42.68 29.81
N VAL A 27 3.93 -41.65 29.61
CA VAL A 27 3.56 -40.25 29.91
C VAL A 27 2.38 -39.81 29.06
N LEU A 28 2.36 -40.16 27.78
CA LEU A 28 1.31 -39.83 26.83
C LEU A 28 0.11 -40.78 26.89
N LYS A 29 0.19 -41.87 27.67
CA LYS A 29 -0.86 -42.91 27.81
C LYS A 29 -1.23 -43.54 26.47
N VAL A 30 -0.23 -43.84 25.65
CA VAL A 30 -0.38 -44.50 24.35
C VAL A 30 0.30 -45.89 24.38
N PRO A 31 -0.04 -46.83 23.48
CA PRO A 31 0.64 -48.12 23.37
C PRO A 31 2.13 -47.96 23.12
N HIS A 32 2.95 -48.83 23.72
CA HIS A 32 4.37 -48.91 23.43
C HIS A 32 4.60 -49.26 21.95
N MET A 33 5.62 -48.66 21.34
CA MET A 33 5.94 -48.82 19.94
C MET A 33 7.38 -49.30 19.76
N ASP A 34 7.64 -50.00 18.67
CA ASP A 34 8.97 -50.47 18.32
C ASP A 34 9.86 -49.29 17.89
N ALA A 35 10.89 -48.99 18.69
CA ALA A 35 11.82 -47.87 18.45
C ALA A 35 12.59 -47.97 17.11
N LYS A 36 12.68 -49.18 16.52
CA LYS A 36 13.31 -49.41 15.21
C LYS A 36 12.41 -49.02 14.04
N LYS A 37 11.11 -48.80 14.28
CA LYS A 37 10.17 -48.38 13.27
C LYS A 37 9.97 -46.88 13.38
N ILE A 38 10.66 -46.12 12.52
CA ILE A 38 10.44 -44.69 12.37
C ILE A 38 8.97 -44.45 12.00
N GLY A 39 8.33 -43.47 12.66
CA GLY A 39 6.91 -43.25 12.45
C GLY A 39 6.36 -42.07 13.26
N TYR A 40 5.17 -42.23 13.78
CA TYR A 40 4.50 -41.21 14.59
C TYR A 40 3.81 -41.85 15.82
N ILE A 41 3.77 -41.07 16.89
CA ILE A 41 3.08 -41.41 18.13
C ILE A 41 1.64 -40.93 18.03
N GLN A 42 0.68 -41.80 18.17
CA GLN A 42 -0.74 -41.46 18.16
C GLN A 42 -1.54 -42.52 18.96
N HIS A 43 -2.65 -42.11 19.51
CA HIS A 43 -3.58 -42.99 20.23
C HIS A 43 -4.74 -43.49 19.35
N ARG A 44 -4.85 -43.00 18.12
CA ARG A 44 -5.83 -43.42 17.11
C ARG A 44 -5.20 -43.41 15.72
N PRO A 45 -5.71 -44.22 14.76
CA PRO A 45 -5.20 -44.22 13.41
C PRO A 45 -5.38 -42.86 12.73
N LEU A 46 -4.48 -42.54 11.79
CA LEU A 46 -4.63 -41.35 10.95
C LEU A 46 -5.94 -41.41 10.17
N MET A 47 -6.58 -40.27 9.99
CA MET A 47 -7.81 -40.17 9.21
C MET A 47 -7.53 -40.32 7.70
N TRP A 48 -6.34 -39.92 7.26
CA TRP A 48 -5.86 -40.06 5.87
C TRP A 48 -4.38 -40.42 5.86
N GLU A 49 -3.96 -41.27 4.91
CA GLU A 49 -2.55 -41.66 4.74
C GLU A 49 -1.61 -40.44 4.55
N ASN A 50 -2.11 -39.38 3.95
CA ASN A 50 -1.36 -38.14 3.67
C ASN A 50 -1.65 -36.99 4.66
N GLU A 51 -2.06 -37.30 5.87
CA GLU A 51 -2.49 -36.29 6.87
C GLU A 51 -1.38 -35.29 7.19
N CYS A 52 -0.13 -35.74 7.31
CA CYS A 52 1.02 -34.86 7.50
C CYS A 52 1.19 -33.87 6.35
N THR A 53 0.96 -34.27 5.12
CA THR A 53 1.01 -33.39 3.94
C THR A 53 -0.14 -32.41 3.95
N ARG A 54 -1.34 -32.86 4.35
CA ARG A 54 -2.51 -31.96 4.51
C ARG A 54 -2.27 -30.90 5.58
N HIS A 55 -1.65 -31.30 6.69
CA HIS A 55 -1.26 -30.36 7.75
C HIS A 55 -0.28 -29.30 7.22
N LYS A 56 0.73 -29.71 6.45
CA LYS A 56 1.66 -28.78 5.80
C LYS A 56 0.97 -27.82 4.81
N LEU A 57 -0.04 -28.30 4.11
CA LEU A 57 -0.86 -27.43 3.24
C LEU A 57 -1.65 -26.41 4.05
N LEU A 58 -2.24 -26.83 5.17
CA LEU A 58 -2.94 -25.92 6.09
C LEU A 58 -2.00 -24.85 6.65
N ASP A 59 -0.79 -25.24 7.07
CA ASP A 59 0.26 -24.31 7.51
C ASP A 59 0.56 -23.25 6.44
N ILE A 60 0.70 -23.67 5.17
CA ILE A 60 0.95 -22.74 4.07
C ILE A 60 -0.22 -21.75 3.91
N ILE A 61 -1.45 -22.22 3.92
CA ILE A 61 -2.65 -21.39 3.79
C ILE A 61 -2.70 -20.35 4.92
N GLY A 62 -2.47 -20.79 6.16
CA GLY A 62 -2.44 -19.91 7.33
C GLY A 62 -1.31 -18.87 7.28
N ASP A 63 -0.10 -19.32 6.93
CA ASP A 63 1.06 -18.42 6.83
C ASP A 63 0.91 -17.41 5.68
N MET A 64 0.30 -17.80 4.56
CA MET A 64 0.03 -16.90 3.44
C MET A 64 -1.02 -15.84 3.77
N ALA A 65 -1.95 -16.12 4.68
CA ALA A 65 -2.91 -15.10 5.16
C ALA A 65 -2.20 -13.89 5.80
N LEU A 66 -0.98 -14.06 6.34
CA LEU A 66 -0.16 -12.98 6.88
C LEU A 66 0.27 -11.93 5.83
N ILE A 67 0.15 -12.23 4.55
CA ILE A 67 0.39 -11.26 3.47
C ILE A 67 -0.63 -10.11 3.54
N GLY A 68 -1.86 -10.38 4.02
CA GLY A 68 -2.90 -9.37 4.19
C GLY A 68 -3.60 -8.95 2.89
N LYS A 69 -3.39 -9.69 1.80
CA LYS A 69 -4.06 -9.53 0.50
C LYS A 69 -4.37 -10.90 -0.09
N PRO A 70 -5.49 -11.05 -0.82
CA PRO A 70 -5.80 -12.29 -1.51
C PRO A 70 -4.75 -12.58 -2.60
N ILE A 71 -4.40 -13.85 -2.74
CA ILE A 71 -3.46 -14.33 -3.76
C ILE A 71 -4.26 -14.96 -4.90
N LYS A 72 -4.02 -14.51 -6.13
CA LYS A 72 -4.50 -15.16 -7.33
C LYS A 72 -3.32 -15.79 -8.07
N GLY A 73 -3.20 -17.11 -7.98
CA GLY A 73 -2.09 -17.82 -8.62
C GLY A 73 -1.95 -19.25 -8.11
N ARG A 74 -0.86 -19.90 -8.51
CA ARG A 74 -0.46 -21.25 -8.09
C ARG A 74 0.73 -21.14 -7.15
N ILE A 75 0.65 -21.76 -5.98
CA ILE A 75 1.76 -21.87 -5.03
C ILE A 75 2.32 -23.30 -5.12
N ILE A 76 3.63 -23.39 -5.35
CA ILE A 76 4.37 -24.65 -5.31
C ILE A 76 5.36 -24.53 -4.16
N ALA A 77 5.24 -25.42 -3.18
CA ALA A 77 6.10 -25.41 -2.01
C ALA A 77 6.84 -26.74 -1.89
N THR A 78 8.16 -26.71 -1.77
CA THR A 78 9.02 -27.86 -1.53
C THR A 78 9.57 -27.77 -0.12
N ARG A 79 9.27 -28.77 0.71
CA ARG A 79 9.67 -28.83 2.15
C ARG A 79 9.25 -27.56 2.92
N PRO A 80 7.97 -27.16 2.89
CA PRO A 80 7.51 -25.94 3.55
C PRO A 80 7.61 -26.07 5.08
N GLY A 81 7.69 -24.91 5.73
CA GLY A 81 7.64 -24.78 7.18
C GLY A 81 7.44 -23.33 7.57
N HIS A 82 6.95 -23.04 8.78
CA HIS A 82 6.60 -21.70 9.24
C HIS A 82 7.71 -20.67 9.02
N THR A 83 8.98 -21.03 9.25
CA THR A 83 10.12 -20.11 9.03
C THR A 83 10.22 -19.64 7.59
N VAL A 84 10.15 -20.56 6.62
CA VAL A 84 10.26 -20.27 5.19
C VAL A 84 9.01 -19.54 4.70
N ASN A 85 7.83 -20.03 5.08
CA ASN A 85 6.55 -19.45 4.72
C ASN A 85 6.43 -18.00 5.22
N ASN A 86 6.79 -17.74 6.48
CA ASN A 86 6.79 -16.39 7.05
C ASN A 86 7.80 -15.47 6.37
N LYS A 87 8.98 -15.97 6.01
CA LYS A 87 9.96 -15.20 5.25
C LYS A 87 9.41 -14.81 3.88
N PHE A 88 8.76 -15.74 3.19
CA PHE A 88 8.09 -15.47 1.91
C PHE A 88 6.96 -14.44 2.07
N ALA A 89 6.08 -14.60 3.08
CA ALA A 89 5.01 -13.66 3.35
C ALA A 89 5.53 -12.24 3.60
N ARG A 90 6.65 -12.09 4.33
CA ARG A 90 7.30 -10.78 4.55
C ARG A 90 7.85 -10.18 3.25
N LEU A 91 8.47 -10.99 2.38
CA LEU A 91 8.93 -10.54 1.06
C LEU A 91 7.76 -10.05 0.21
N MET A 92 6.69 -10.84 0.12
CA MET A 92 5.48 -10.44 -0.61
C MET A 92 4.87 -9.15 -0.08
N ARG A 93 4.80 -8.97 1.24
CA ARG A 93 4.33 -7.70 1.83
C ARG A 93 5.22 -6.52 1.46
N LYS A 94 6.53 -6.74 1.43
CA LYS A 94 7.48 -5.70 0.99
C LYS A 94 7.25 -5.32 -0.46
N GLU A 95 7.14 -6.30 -1.36
CA GLU A 95 6.86 -6.09 -2.78
C GLU A 95 5.52 -5.38 -3.00
N ILE A 96 4.44 -5.84 -2.35
CA ILE A 96 3.14 -5.16 -2.40
C ILE A 96 3.25 -3.70 -1.98
N LYS A 97 4.01 -3.42 -0.92
CA LYS A 97 4.22 -2.04 -0.45
C LYS A 97 5.02 -1.20 -1.45
N LEU A 98 6.06 -1.77 -2.06
CA LEU A 98 6.84 -1.10 -3.10
C LEU A 98 6.00 -0.82 -4.35
N HIS A 99 5.19 -1.79 -4.79
CA HIS A 99 4.32 -1.66 -5.96
C HIS A 99 3.03 -0.86 -5.70
N SER A 100 2.63 -0.64 -4.46
CA SER A 100 1.46 0.18 -4.13
C SER A 100 1.67 1.66 -4.40
N ILE A 101 2.92 2.10 -4.48
CA ILE A 101 3.31 3.49 -4.75
C ILE A 101 4.05 3.51 -6.10
N GLN A 102 3.30 3.29 -7.18
CA GLN A 102 3.83 3.42 -8.54
C GLN A 102 3.45 4.77 -9.13
N ALA A 103 4.38 5.34 -9.91
CA ALA A 103 4.09 6.52 -10.69
C ALA A 103 2.95 6.25 -11.68
N PRO A 104 2.05 7.19 -11.88
CA PRO A 104 1.06 7.11 -12.93
C PRO A 104 1.72 7.00 -14.30
N ILE A 105 1.12 6.22 -15.20
CA ILE A 105 1.53 6.21 -16.61
C ILE A 105 1.16 7.58 -17.20
N TYR A 106 2.13 8.27 -17.79
CA TYR A 106 1.94 9.58 -18.39
C TYR A 106 2.58 9.65 -19.77
N ASN A 107 1.77 10.05 -20.74
CA ASN A 107 2.24 10.39 -22.08
C ASN A 107 1.89 11.87 -22.33
N PRO A 108 2.89 12.75 -22.55
CA PRO A 108 2.64 14.18 -22.77
C PRO A 108 1.84 14.49 -24.02
N ASN A 109 1.79 13.55 -24.98
CA ASN A 109 1.05 13.70 -26.25
C ASN A 109 -0.44 13.34 -26.14
N ASP A 110 -0.86 12.71 -25.03
CA ASP A 110 -2.27 12.38 -24.84
C ASP A 110 -3.08 13.61 -24.47
N ALA A 111 -4.29 13.73 -24.99
CA ALA A 111 -5.21 14.79 -24.63
C ALA A 111 -5.56 14.72 -23.13
N PRO A 112 -5.47 15.82 -22.36
CA PRO A 112 -5.84 15.81 -20.98
C PRO A 112 -7.37 15.72 -20.80
N ILE A 113 -7.81 15.16 -19.67
CA ILE A 113 -9.23 15.17 -19.27
C ILE A 113 -9.68 16.59 -18.89
N MET A 114 -8.77 17.35 -18.25
CA MET A 114 -8.95 18.77 -17.99
C MET A 114 -7.67 19.50 -18.38
N ASP A 115 -7.80 20.46 -19.26
CA ASP A 115 -6.76 21.42 -19.57
C ASP A 115 -6.72 22.57 -18.56
N ASN A 116 -5.80 23.51 -18.75
CA ASN A 116 -5.66 24.67 -17.87
C ASN A 116 -6.90 25.58 -17.83
N ILE A 117 -7.65 25.67 -18.93
CA ILE A 117 -8.87 26.49 -19.01
C ILE A 117 -9.93 25.86 -18.09
N ARG A 118 -10.18 24.57 -18.25
CA ARG A 118 -11.15 23.84 -17.42
C ARG A 118 -10.78 23.84 -15.94
N ILE A 119 -9.50 23.71 -15.61
CA ILE A 119 -9.02 23.80 -14.22
C ILE A 119 -9.34 25.16 -13.61
N ARG A 120 -9.15 26.25 -14.37
CA ARG A 120 -9.45 27.62 -13.92
C ARG A 120 -10.93 27.92 -13.74
N GLU A 121 -11.79 27.18 -14.40
CA GLU A 121 -13.24 27.26 -14.17
C GLU A 121 -13.64 26.64 -12.83
N LEU A 122 -12.93 25.58 -12.41
CA LEU A 122 -13.24 24.84 -11.19
C LEU A 122 -12.49 25.39 -9.96
N LEU A 123 -11.21 25.78 -10.11
CA LEU A 123 -10.39 26.29 -9.02
C LEU A 123 -10.33 27.83 -9.05
N PRO A 124 -10.45 28.48 -7.89
CA PRO A 124 -10.32 29.93 -7.79
C PRO A 124 -8.87 30.42 -7.91
N HIS A 125 -7.89 29.53 -7.76
CA HIS A 125 -6.47 29.87 -7.81
C HIS A 125 -6.06 30.47 -9.14
N ARG A 126 -5.17 31.47 -9.09
CA ARG A 126 -4.58 32.15 -10.25
C ARG A 126 -3.08 32.29 -10.01
N TYR A 127 -2.35 32.73 -11.05
CA TYR A 127 -0.93 33.03 -10.91
C TYR A 127 -0.69 33.98 -9.71
N PRO A 128 0.31 33.68 -8.83
CA PRO A 128 1.31 32.60 -8.92
C PRO A 128 0.90 31.30 -8.20
N MET A 129 -0.32 31.19 -7.67
CA MET A 129 -0.77 30.10 -6.82
C MET A 129 -1.50 28.95 -7.55
N GLN A 130 -1.68 29.03 -8.85
CA GLN A 130 -2.19 27.90 -9.61
C GLN A 130 -1.06 26.93 -9.92
N LEU A 131 -1.07 25.74 -9.27
CA LEU A 131 0.03 24.78 -9.30
C LEU A 131 -0.33 23.45 -9.98
N VAL A 132 -1.43 23.41 -10.74
CA VAL A 132 -1.84 22.26 -11.54
C VAL A 132 -2.01 22.70 -12.99
N ASP A 133 -1.31 22.06 -13.93
CA ASP A 133 -1.35 22.41 -15.35
C ASP A 133 -2.40 21.64 -16.12
N LYS A 134 -2.58 20.34 -15.81
CA LYS A 134 -3.59 19.48 -16.45
C LYS A 134 -3.95 18.27 -15.57
N ILE A 135 -5.13 17.69 -15.84
CA ILE A 135 -5.57 16.42 -15.25
C ILE A 135 -5.59 15.36 -16.36
N THR A 136 -4.93 14.24 -16.12
CA THR A 136 -4.78 13.14 -17.09
C THR A 136 -5.69 11.96 -16.81
N ALA A 137 -6.10 11.78 -15.55
CA ALA A 137 -7.09 10.77 -15.17
C ALA A 137 -7.90 11.23 -13.97
N ILE A 138 -9.18 10.89 -13.96
CA ILE A 138 -10.09 11.14 -12.84
C ILE A 138 -11.05 9.96 -12.70
N GLY A 139 -11.20 9.47 -11.48
CA GLY A 139 -12.14 8.41 -11.09
C GLY A 139 -13.00 8.85 -9.93
N PRO A 140 -13.85 7.97 -9.38
CA PRO A 140 -14.71 8.31 -8.26
C PRO A 140 -13.96 8.71 -6.99
N THR A 141 -12.77 8.13 -6.77
CA THR A 141 -11.99 8.29 -5.54
C THR A 141 -10.55 8.69 -5.77
N SER A 142 -10.13 8.88 -7.02
CA SER A 142 -8.73 9.20 -7.35
C SER A 142 -8.61 10.15 -8.53
N ILE A 143 -7.53 10.91 -8.54
CA ILE A 143 -7.21 11.86 -9.61
C ILE A 143 -5.71 11.85 -9.88
N ILE A 144 -5.34 12.06 -11.15
CA ILE A 144 -3.96 12.20 -11.60
C ILE A 144 -3.81 13.56 -12.27
N GLY A 145 -2.95 14.38 -11.70
CA GLY A 145 -2.62 15.72 -12.21
C GLY A 145 -1.16 15.83 -12.60
N VAL A 146 -0.85 16.88 -13.33
CA VAL A 146 0.49 17.21 -13.84
C VAL A 146 0.80 18.67 -13.55
N LYS A 147 2.05 18.94 -13.14
CA LYS A 147 2.67 20.26 -13.16
C LYS A 147 4.03 20.19 -13.82
N ASN A 148 4.28 21.09 -14.76
CA ASN A 148 5.61 21.32 -15.30
C ASN A 148 6.32 22.40 -14.47
N VAL A 149 7.46 22.07 -13.92
CA VAL A 149 8.26 23.00 -13.12
C VAL A 149 9.23 23.70 -14.05
N THR A 150 8.92 24.97 -14.38
CA THR A 150 9.76 25.75 -15.28
C THR A 150 10.69 26.67 -14.50
N SER A 151 11.74 27.18 -15.17
CA SER A 151 12.63 28.20 -14.58
C SER A 151 11.96 29.54 -14.32
N ASN A 152 10.75 29.75 -14.88
CA ASN A 152 9.97 30.99 -14.75
C ASN A 152 9.02 30.97 -13.52
N GLU A 153 9.09 29.95 -12.69
CA GLU A 153 8.29 29.92 -11.46
C GLU A 153 8.76 30.99 -10.48
N PRO A 154 7.86 31.84 -9.96
CA PRO A 154 8.22 33.02 -9.16
C PRO A 154 8.93 32.67 -7.86
N PHE A 155 8.69 31.49 -7.29
CA PHE A 155 9.34 31.07 -6.06
C PHE A 155 10.85 30.81 -6.21
N PHE A 156 11.37 30.58 -7.41
CA PHE A 156 12.83 30.42 -7.64
C PHE A 156 13.62 31.71 -7.50
N THR A 157 12.97 32.86 -7.50
CA THR A 157 13.65 34.13 -7.20
C THR A 157 14.19 34.19 -5.79
N GLY A 158 13.62 33.44 -4.87
CA GLY A 158 14.00 33.40 -3.45
C GLY A 158 14.35 32.02 -2.91
N HIS A 159 13.95 30.92 -3.57
CA HIS A 159 14.08 29.56 -2.99
C HIS A 159 14.80 28.56 -3.95
N PHE A 160 16.12 28.62 -4.20
CA PHE A 160 17.09 29.62 -3.77
C PHE A 160 17.79 30.15 -5.02
N PRO A 161 18.26 31.40 -5.08
CA PRO A 161 18.83 32.00 -6.31
C PRO A 161 19.97 31.19 -6.94
N GLN A 162 20.78 30.52 -6.14
CA GLN A 162 21.94 29.74 -6.62
C GLN A 162 21.68 28.24 -6.69
N GLU A 163 20.61 27.75 -6.07
CA GLU A 163 20.19 26.36 -6.08
C GLU A 163 18.65 26.33 -6.10
N PRO A 164 18.02 26.49 -7.28
CA PRO A 164 16.57 26.56 -7.37
C PRO A 164 15.93 25.21 -7.01
N VAL A 165 15.09 25.23 -6.00
CA VAL A 165 14.34 24.08 -5.51
C VAL A 165 12.90 24.51 -5.28
N MET A 166 11.93 23.74 -5.78
CA MET A 166 10.52 24.01 -5.50
C MET A 166 10.25 23.82 -4.00
N PRO A 167 9.66 24.86 -3.32
CA PRO A 167 9.33 24.72 -1.90
C PRO A 167 8.45 23.52 -1.63
N GLY A 168 8.81 22.71 -0.62
CA GLY A 168 8.06 21.51 -0.25
C GLY A 168 6.60 21.80 0.09
N VAL A 169 6.33 22.94 0.74
CA VAL A 169 4.96 23.37 1.08
C VAL A 169 4.11 23.63 -0.16
N LEU A 170 4.70 24.12 -1.26
CA LEU A 170 3.99 24.32 -2.53
C LEU A 170 3.76 22.99 -3.26
N GLN A 171 4.57 21.96 -3.01
CA GLN A 171 4.29 20.62 -3.51
C GLN A 171 3.02 20.03 -2.85
N ILE A 172 2.85 20.27 -1.55
CA ILE A 172 1.63 19.85 -0.83
C ILE A 172 0.43 20.62 -1.34
N GLU A 173 0.56 21.93 -1.53
CA GLU A 173 -0.50 22.78 -2.09
C GLU A 173 -0.92 22.29 -3.49
N ALA A 174 0.03 21.94 -4.36
CA ALA A 174 -0.26 21.40 -5.69
C ALA A 174 -1.05 20.07 -5.62
N MET A 175 -0.69 19.18 -4.70
CA MET A 175 -1.45 17.95 -4.45
C MET A 175 -2.86 18.26 -3.93
N ALA A 176 -3.02 19.24 -3.07
CA ALA A 176 -4.31 19.62 -2.53
C ALA A 176 -5.22 20.27 -3.58
N GLN A 177 -4.68 21.11 -4.44
CA GLN A 177 -5.42 21.66 -5.60
C GLN A 177 -5.90 20.53 -6.52
N CYS A 178 -5.03 19.54 -6.80
CA CYS A 178 -5.41 18.36 -7.56
C CYS A 178 -6.54 17.60 -6.87
N GLY A 179 -6.45 17.37 -5.55
CA GLY A 179 -7.51 16.75 -4.75
C GLY A 179 -8.81 17.58 -4.71
N GLY A 180 -8.69 18.89 -4.67
CA GLY A 180 -9.82 19.82 -4.76
C GLY A 180 -10.60 19.64 -6.08
N LEU A 181 -9.89 19.48 -7.20
CA LEU A 181 -10.51 19.19 -8.50
C LEU A 181 -11.29 17.88 -8.50
N LEU A 182 -10.79 16.83 -7.79
CA LEU A 182 -11.52 15.56 -7.65
C LEU A 182 -12.89 15.76 -7.00
N VAL A 183 -12.95 16.58 -5.96
CA VAL A 183 -14.18 16.79 -5.20
C VAL A 183 -15.10 17.78 -5.91
N LEU A 184 -14.55 18.88 -6.42
CA LEU A 184 -15.32 19.89 -7.14
C LEU A 184 -15.94 19.36 -8.44
N ASN A 185 -15.32 18.37 -9.08
CA ASN A 185 -15.89 17.70 -10.24
C ASN A 185 -17.11 16.82 -9.91
N GLN A 186 -17.39 16.57 -8.64
CA GLN A 186 -18.51 15.73 -8.18
C GLN A 186 -19.68 16.53 -7.61
N VAL A 187 -19.59 17.85 -7.53
CA VAL A 187 -20.64 18.74 -7.02
C VAL A 187 -21.30 19.52 -8.13
N GLU A 188 -22.55 19.88 -7.92
CA GLU A 188 -23.27 20.82 -8.79
C GLU A 188 -22.79 22.25 -8.53
N GLU A 189 -22.70 23.07 -9.57
CA GLU A 189 -22.23 24.48 -9.52
C GLU A 189 -20.85 24.59 -8.82
N PRO A 190 -19.79 23.92 -9.30
CA PRO A 190 -18.49 23.86 -8.62
C PRO A 190 -17.88 25.22 -8.36
N GLU A 191 -18.18 26.25 -9.17
CA GLU A 191 -17.75 27.63 -9.01
C GLU A 191 -18.28 28.30 -7.75
N ARG A 192 -19.32 27.74 -7.15
CA ARG A 192 -19.92 28.22 -5.88
C ARG A 192 -19.33 27.56 -4.64
N TRP A 193 -18.29 26.74 -4.79
CA TRP A 193 -17.68 26.02 -3.68
C TRP A 193 -16.25 26.48 -3.46
N SER A 194 -15.85 26.55 -2.21
CA SER A 194 -14.48 26.81 -1.79
C SER A 194 -13.94 25.64 -0.99
N THR A 195 -12.64 25.42 -1.09
CA THR A 195 -11.94 24.36 -0.36
C THR A 195 -10.90 24.97 0.56
N TYR A 196 -10.89 24.56 1.83
CA TYR A 196 -9.97 25.07 2.83
C TYR A 196 -9.27 23.93 3.54
N PHE A 197 -7.96 24.03 3.75
CA PHE A 197 -7.22 23.08 4.56
C PHE A 197 -7.72 23.07 6.01
N LEU A 198 -7.91 21.86 6.57
CA LEU A 198 -8.13 21.63 7.99
C LEU A 198 -6.90 21.05 8.67
N GLY A 199 -6.10 20.26 7.96
CA GLY A 199 -4.91 19.65 8.52
C GLY A 199 -4.07 18.94 7.49
N ILE A 200 -2.79 18.78 7.79
CA ILE A 200 -1.79 18.09 6.98
C ILE A 200 -0.98 17.19 7.91
N THR A 201 -0.85 15.91 7.56
CA THR A 201 -0.11 14.90 8.34
C THR A 201 0.72 14.02 7.43
N ASP A 202 1.61 13.22 8.03
CA ASP A 202 2.44 12.22 7.33
C ASP A 202 3.20 12.77 6.12
N VAL A 203 3.67 14.02 6.25
CA VAL A 203 4.44 14.69 5.20
C VAL A 203 5.85 14.13 5.14
N LYS A 204 6.28 13.78 3.93
CA LYS A 204 7.68 13.39 3.67
C LYS A 204 8.14 13.98 2.35
N PHE A 205 9.29 14.62 2.38
CA PHE A 205 10.04 15.07 1.21
C PHE A 205 11.23 14.14 1.01
N ARG A 206 11.33 13.52 -0.17
CA ARG A 206 12.32 12.46 -0.42
C ARG A 206 13.42 12.90 -1.37
N GLN A 207 13.07 13.78 -2.30
CA GLN A 207 14.00 14.31 -3.30
C GLN A 207 13.68 15.79 -3.57
N LYS A 208 14.68 16.55 -4.00
CA LYS A 208 14.49 17.91 -4.48
C LYS A 208 13.73 17.91 -5.80
N VAL A 209 12.86 18.87 -5.97
CA VAL A 209 12.18 19.17 -7.23
C VAL A 209 12.80 20.43 -7.78
N VAL A 210 13.30 20.39 -9.01
CA VAL A 210 14.08 21.45 -9.63
C VAL A 210 13.50 21.89 -10.98
N PRO A 211 13.90 23.05 -11.52
CA PRO A 211 13.49 23.45 -12.87
C PRO A 211 13.79 22.39 -13.92
N GLY A 212 12.82 22.10 -14.76
CA GLY A 212 12.87 21.05 -15.77
C GLY A 212 12.14 19.75 -15.38
N ASP A 213 11.78 19.57 -14.10
CA ASP A 213 10.99 18.43 -13.67
C ASP A 213 9.55 18.52 -14.14
N THR A 214 8.97 17.35 -14.48
CA THR A 214 7.52 17.19 -14.62
C THR A 214 7.01 16.40 -13.43
N LEU A 215 6.14 17.02 -12.66
CA LEU A 215 5.51 16.42 -11.48
C LEU A 215 4.22 15.73 -11.87
N LEU A 216 4.09 14.46 -11.48
CA LEU A 216 2.85 13.70 -11.56
C LEU A 216 2.27 13.57 -10.16
N PHE A 217 1.02 13.99 -9.98
CA PHE A 217 0.29 13.85 -8.72
C PHE A 217 -0.64 12.65 -8.81
N ARG A 218 -0.61 11.76 -7.83
CA ARG A 218 -1.65 10.77 -7.57
C ARG A 218 -2.29 11.09 -6.23
N VAL A 219 -3.54 11.50 -6.25
CA VAL A 219 -4.29 11.84 -5.04
C VAL A 219 -5.51 10.94 -4.94
N GLU A 220 -5.72 10.38 -3.76
CA GLU A 220 -6.78 9.41 -3.48
C GLU A 220 -7.57 9.81 -2.23
N LEU A 221 -8.90 9.74 -2.30
CA LEU A 221 -9.77 9.84 -1.13
C LEU A 221 -9.54 8.63 -0.22
N LEU A 222 -9.26 8.85 1.04
CA LEU A 222 -9.13 7.79 2.04
C LEU A 222 -10.50 7.26 2.48
N HIS A 223 -11.50 8.13 2.47
CA HIS A 223 -12.88 7.83 2.81
C HIS A 223 -13.83 8.68 1.95
N PRO A 224 -15.09 8.28 1.76
CA PRO A 224 -16.09 9.14 1.13
C PRO A 224 -16.20 10.48 1.85
N VAL A 225 -16.44 11.55 1.09
CA VAL A 225 -16.66 12.90 1.64
C VAL A 225 -17.88 12.88 2.56
N ARG A 226 -17.73 13.38 3.79
CA ARG A 226 -18.82 13.45 4.79
C ARG A 226 -18.86 14.84 5.41
N HIS A 227 -20.05 15.43 5.48
CA HIS A 227 -20.27 16.77 6.06
C HIS A 227 -19.34 17.86 5.47
N GLY A 228 -19.05 17.75 4.17
CA GLY A 228 -18.13 18.65 3.50
C GLY A 228 -16.65 18.43 3.84
N ILE A 229 -16.29 17.37 4.57
CA ILE A 229 -14.90 17.06 4.90
C ILE A 229 -14.39 15.94 3.99
N SER A 230 -13.26 16.20 3.35
CA SER A 230 -12.51 15.24 2.55
C SER A 230 -11.16 14.95 3.20
N SER A 231 -10.78 13.67 3.27
CA SER A 231 -9.44 13.23 3.70
C SER A 231 -8.77 12.48 2.56
N MET A 232 -7.57 12.88 2.22
CA MET A 232 -6.87 12.42 1.02
C MET A 232 -5.43 12.03 1.32
N LYS A 233 -4.92 11.07 0.56
CA LYS A 233 -3.49 10.73 0.47
C LYS A 233 -2.98 11.15 -0.89
N GLY A 234 -1.92 11.97 -0.89
CA GLY A 234 -1.24 12.41 -2.10
C GLY A 234 0.18 11.86 -2.20
N TYR A 235 0.56 11.50 -3.41
CA TYR A 235 1.93 11.18 -3.81
C TYR A 235 2.30 12.03 -5.02
N MET A 236 3.52 12.55 -5.00
CA MET A 236 4.10 13.31 -6.10
C MET A 236 5.33 12.58 -6.64
N PHE A 237 5.42 12.51 -7.95
CA PHE A 237 6.49 11.77 -8.64
C PHE A 237 7.22 12.66 -9.62
N VAL A 238 8.52 12.41 -9.77
CA VAL A 238 9.35 12.81 -10.91
C VAL A 238 9.85 11.51 -11.56
N GLY A 239 9.48 11.26 -12.81
CA GLY A 239 9.67 9.94 -13.41
C GLY A 239 8.98 8.86 -12.55
N ASP A 240 9.71 7.81 -12.20
CA ASP A 240 9.21 6.69 -11.39
C ASP A 240 9.44 6.88 -9.87
N HIS A 241 10.02 8.00 -9.45
CA HIS A 241 10.41 8.22 -8.06
C HIS A 241 9.42 9.11 -7.31
N VAL A 242 9.01 8.66 -6.12
CA VAL A 242 8.23 9.50 -5.20
C VAL A 242 9.13 10.59 -4.64
N VAL A 243 8.84 11.84 -4.96
CA VAL A 243 9.58 13.02 -4.46
C VAL A 243 8.98 13.58 -3.18
N SER A 244 7.65 13.52 -3.04
CA SER A 244 6.96 13.86 -1.80
C SER A 244 5.65 13.10 -1.62
N GLU A 245 5.20 13.04 -0.37
CA GLU A 245 3.91 12.46 0.01
C GLU A 245 3.32 13.22 1.19
N ALA A 246 2.00 13.28 1.26
CA ALA A 246 1.27 13.87 2.37
C ALA A 246 -0.11 13.25 2.53
N THR A 247 -0.64 13.28 3.75
CA THR A 247 -2.06 13.11 4.03
C THR A 247 -2.62 14.46 4.39
N PHE A 248 -3.75 14.84 3.80
CA PHE A 248 -4.36 16.13 4.08
C PHE A 248 -5.88 16.03 4.16
N THR A 249 -6.45 16.88 4.99
CA THR A 249 -7.89 17.02 5.18
C THR A 249 -8.31 18.43 4.79
N ALA A 250 -9.36 18.53 4.01
CA ALA A 250 -9.92 19.80 3.57
C ALA A 250 -11.43 19.84 3.80
N GLN A 251 -11.94 21.03 4.06
CA GLN A 251 -13.38 21.31 4.11
C GLN A 251 -13.81 21.94 2.80
N ILE A 252 -14.96 21.51 2.30
CA ILE A 252 -15.63 22.04 1.12
C ILE A 252 -16.85 22.77 1.60
N VAL A 253 -16.96 24.04 1.24
CA VAL A 253 -18.02 24.94 1.69
C VAL A 253 -18.70 25.57 0.48
N LYS A 254 -20.02 25.51 0.42
CA LYS A 254 -20.79 26.26 -0.61
C LYS A 254 -20.81 27.72 -0.23
N ASN A 255 -20.38 28.57 -1.14
CA ASN A 255 -20.43 30.01 -0.97
C ASN A 255 -21.88 30.50 -1.04
N LYS A 256 -22.19 31.52 -0.29
CA LYS A 256 -23.55 32.12 -0.26
C LYS A 256 -23.90 32.79 -1.58
#